data_0d538fd6782afb03f03b614356ce37e1
#
_entry.id   0d538fd6782afb03f03b614356ce37e1
#
_cell.length_a   1.000
_cell.length_b   1.000
_cell.length_c   1.000
_cell.angle_alpha   90.00
_cell.angle_beta   90.00
_cell.angle_gamma   90.00
#
_symmetry.space_group_name_H-M   'P 1'
#
loop_
_entity.id
_entity.type
_entity.pdbx_description
1 polymer ?
#
loop_
_entity_poly.entity_id
_entity_poly.type
_entity_poly.pdbx_seq_one_letter_code
_entity_poly.pdbx_strand_id
1 'polypeptide(L)'
;MTEKSHPFKLRLTACLCAGILGAVSAFSSASAATAEAPLVLESQGSFTVGGGALQNAGEFSRSRFLAPDGQVAYGDHAYVFYQIPANRKGPAIVFQHGGAQTKRTWESTPDGREGFQNLFLRMGHPVYLLDQPRIGEAGLSLKAAGEGNPYAKNPLFADKALHELCRIGVWPGRFENSQFPEGEAALDAFQRSWTPYSGELDDEVNADALGALFERIGPSVLFAHSMGGTIGWRVPTRTDNVLAIVDF
;
A
#
# COMPACT_ATOMS: atom_id res chain seq x y z
N MET A 1 30.84 58.55 -55.68
CA MET A 1 30.53 57.35 -54.94
C MET A 1 29.47 57.73 -53.93
N THR A 2 28.24 57.66 -54.31
CA THR A 2 27.08 58.14 -53.56
C THR A 2 26.10 57.01 -53.31
N GLU A 3 25.98 56.70 -52.07
CA GLU A 3 25.07 55.69 -51.56
C GLU A 3 23.67 56.27 -51.45
N LYS A 4 22.68 55.67 -52.09
CA LYS A 4 21.29 56.10 -52.07
C LYS A 4 20.52 55.16 -51.11
N SER A 5 20.11 55.71 -50.00
CA SER A 5 19.17 55.09 -49.07
C SER A 5 17.74 55.17 -49.63
N HIS A 6 17.03 54.05 -49.63
CA HIS A 6 15.58 54.01 -49.91
C HIS A 6 14.81 53.76 -48.60
N PRO A 7 13.78 54.55 -48.31
CA PRO A 7 12.94 54.30 -47.13
C PRO A 7 11.88 53.26 -47.44
N PHE A 8 11.83 52.24 -46.61
CA PHE A 8 10.80 51.18 -46.62
C PHE A 8 9.52 51.72 -45.99
N LYS A 9 8.47 51.88 -46.77
CA LYS A 9 7.15 52.30 -46.29
C LYS A 9 6.39 51.07 -45.82
N LEU A 10 6.17 50.96 -44.53
CA LEU A 10 5.30 49.97 -43.89
C LEU A 10 3.84 50.32 -44.13
N ARG A 11 3.12 49.57 -44.93
CA ARG A 11 1.67 49.64 -45.06
C ARG A 11 1.02 48.72 -44.02
N LEU A 12 0.34 49.33 -43.06
CA LEU A 12 -0.54 48.63 -42.12
C LEU A 12 -1.81 48.21 -42.87
N THR A 13 -2.00 46.95 -43.09
CA THR A 13 -3.28 46.41 -43.58
C THR A 13 -4.03 45.83 -42.35
N ALA A 14 -5.06 46.55 -41.94
CA ALA A 14 -5.98 46.04 -40.93
C ALA A 14 -6.83 44.90 -41.53
N CYS A 15 -6.57 43.65 -41.11
CA CYS A 15 -7.47 42.56 -41.36
C CYS A 15 -8.43 42.40 -40.19
N LEU A 16 -9.70 42.61 -40.46
CA LEU A 16 -10.82 42.26 -39.61
C LEU A 16 -10.80 40.74 -39.35
N CYS A 17 -10.54 40.33 -38.14
CA CYS A 17 -10.88 39.01 -37.66
C CYS A 17 -12.13 39.07 -36.79
N ALA A 18 -13.29 39.19 -37.45
CA ALA A 18 -14.56 38.85 -36.86
C ALA A 18 -14.81 37.36 -37.18
N GLY A 19 -14.93 36.52 -36.14
CA GLY A 19 -15.49 35.20 -36.32
C GLY A 19 -14.64 34.04 -35.79
N ILE A 20 -14.33 33.97 -34.48
CA ILE A 20 -14.14 32.72 -33.73
C ILE A 20 -14.49 33.00 -32.26
N LEU A 21 -15.77 33.21 -32.00
CA LEU A 21 -16.36 33.16 -30.66
C LEU A 21 -17.49 32.13 -30.75
N GLY A 22 -17.17 30.87 -30.66
CA GLY A 22 -18.23 29.86 -30.78
C GLY A 22 -17.74 28.42 -30.66
N ALA A 23 -16.74 28.11 -29.83
CA ALA A 23 -16.38 26.72 -29.60
C ALA A 23 -15.50 26.53 -28.33
N VAL A 24 -15.90 27.15 -27.21
CA VAL A 24 -15.30 26.81 -25.90
C VAL A 24 -16.42 26.79 -24.88
N SER A 25 -17.30 25.79 -24.96
CA SER A 25 -18.32 25.54 -23.93
C SER A 25 -18.67 24.05 -23.89
N ALA A 26 -17.65 23.20 -23.89
CA ALA A 26 -17.78 21.80 -23.53
C ALA A 26 -16.65 21.44 -22.56
N PHE A 27 -16.42 22.28 -21.55
CA PHE A 27 -15.84 21.75 -20.33
C PHE A 27 -16.96 20.98 -19.66
N SER A 28 -16.93 19.66 -19.88
CA SER A 28 -17.64 18.71 -19.04
C SER A 28 -17.51 19.18 -17.61
N SER A 29 -18.64 19.42 -16.97
CA SER A 29 -18.75 19.51 -15.54
C SER A 29 -18.23 18.19 -14.99
N ALA A 30 -16.91 18.09 -14.79
CA ALA A 30 -16.38 17.16 -13.82
C ALA A 30 -17.16 17.52 -12.55
N SER A 31 -18.07 16.66 -12.14
CA SER A 31 -18.75 16.75 -10.86
C SER A 31 -17.60 16.99 -9.87
N ALA A 32 -17.54 18.19 -9.31
CA ALA A 32 -16.66 18.47 -8.21
C ALA A 32 -17.09 17.49 -7.13
N ALA A 33 -16.34 16.39 -7.01
CA ALA A 33 -16.45 15.50 -5.86
C ALA A 33 -16.39 16.46 -4.67
N THR A 34 -17.46 16.53 -3.89
CA THR A 34 -17.50 17.35 -2.68
C THR A 34 -16.27 16.95 -1.89
N ALA A 35 -15.32 17.88 -1.76
CA ALA A 35 -14.09 17.60 -1.03
C ALA A 35 -14.50 17.10 0.35
N GLU A 36 -14.16 15.84 0.64
CA GLU A 36 -14.47 15.27 1.95
C GLU A 36 -13.80 16.09 3.05
N ALA A 37 -14.46 16.21 4.18
CA ALA A 37 -13.94 16.97 5.31
C ALA A 37 -12.55 16.44 5.72
N PRO A 38 -11.62 17.31 6.16
CA PRO A 38 -10.31 16.87 6.63
C PRO A 38 -10.41 15.82 7.73
N LEU A 39 -9.52 14.82 7.69
CA LEU A 39 -9.34 13.91 8.80
C LEU A 39 -8.59 14.63 9.92
N VAL A 40 -9.17 14.64 11.12
CA VAL A 40 -8.53 15.20 12.33
C VAL A 40 -8.10 14.04 13.21
N LEU A 41 -6.80 13.93 13.42
CA LEU A 41 -6.20 12.87 14.23
C LEU A 41 -5.82 13.41 15.61
N GLU A 42 -6.08 12.63 16.65
CA GLU A 42 -5.56 12.85 17.99
C GLU A 42 -4.08 12.45 18.05
N SER A 43 -3.74 11.32 17.41
CA SER A 43 -2.35 10.83 17.35
C SER A 43 -2.17 9.88 16.17
N GLN A 44 -0.90 9.72 15.76
CA GLN A 44 -0.45 8.69 14.84
C GLN A 44 1.00 8.30 15.16
N GLY A 45 1.41 7.12 14.70
CA GLY A 45 2.77 6.65 14.89
C GLY A 45 2.93 5.21 14.44
N SER A 46 4.05 4.61 14.83
CA SER A 46 4.33 3.21 14.54
C SER A 46 5.06 2.54 15.69
N PHE A 47 4.98 1.22 15.72
CA PHE A 47 5.71 0.37 16.65
C PHE A 47 5.83 -1.05 16.07
N THR A 48 6.62 -1.90 16.73
CA THR A 48 6.72 -3.33 16.41
C THR A 48 6.12 -4.18 17.52
N VAL A 49 5.62 -5.37 17.16
CA VAL A 49 5.06 -6.36 18.10
C VAL A 49 5.48 -7.77 17.73
N GLY A 50 5.50 -8.65 18.71
CA GLY A 50 5.93 -10.04 18.52
C GLY A 50 7.41 -10.15 18.20
N GLY A 51 7.77 -11.26 17.55
CA GLY A 51 9.15 -11.56 17.16
C GLY A 51 10.01 -12.09 18.28
N GLY A 52 11.30 -12.20 17.99
CA GLY A 52 12.27 -12.74 18.89
C GLY A 52 13.67 -12.19 18.68
N ALA A 53 14.60 -12.73 19.46
CA ALA A 53 16.01 -12.43 19.40
C ALA A 53 16.81 -13.72 19.22
N LEU A 54 17.75 -13.71 18.28
CA LEU A 54 18.69 -14.80 18.01
C LEU A 54 20.10 -14.37 18.45
N GLN A 55 20.62 -15.02 19.48
CA GLN A 55 22.02 -14.86 19.89
C GLN A 55 22.93 -15.64 18.94
N ASN A 56 23.76 -14.96 18.19
CA ASN A 56 24.77 -15.60 17.35
C ASN A 56 25.97 -16.08 18.22
N ALA A 57 26.50 -17.25 17.89
CA ALA A 57 27.69 -17.80 18.54
C ALA A 57 28.93 -16.95 18.26
N GLY A 58 29.98 -17.17 19.06
CA GLY A 58 31.28 -16.49 18.91
C GLY A 58 31.40 -15.24 19.79
N GLU A 59 32.43 -14.46 19.51
CA GLU A 59 32.76 -13.22 20.24
C GLU A 59 32.76 -12.01 19.30
N PHE A 60 32.16 -10.92 19.76
CA PHE A 60 32.16 -9.66 19.02
C PHE A 60 33.56 -9.09 18.84
N SER A 61 33.90 -8.72 17.62
CA SER A 61 35.18 -8.05 17.31
C SER A 61 34.93 -6.71 16.59
N ARG A 62 35.51 -5.64 17.16
CA ARG A 62 35.40 -4.29 16.56
C ARG A 62 36.04 -4.20 15.17
N SER A 63 37.07 -4.99 14.91
CA SER A 63 37.72 -5.03 13.58
C SER A 63 36.87 -5.76 12.53
N ARG A 64 35.90 -6.56 12.95
CA ARG A 64 34.95 -7.29 12.11
C ARG A 64 33.52 -7.02 12.53
N PHE A 65 33.20 -5.77 12.85
CA PHE A 65 31.90 -5.37 13.46
C PHE A 65 30.65 -5.72 12.61
N LEU A 66 30.83 -6.02 11.32
CA LEU A 66 29.73 -6.49 10.44
C LEU A 66 29.56 -8.03 10.45
N ALA A 67 30.51 -8.78 11.06
CA ALA A 67 30.33 -10.22 11.25
C ALA A 67 29.28 -10.48 12.34
N PRO A 68 28.41 -11.50 12.22
CA PRO A 68 27.37 -11.76 13.21
C PRO A 68 27.90 -12.28 14.55
N ASP A 69 29.19 -12.68 14.65
CA ASP A 69 29.76 -13.33 15.81
C ASP A 69 29.51 -12.56 17.12
N GLY A 70 28.93 -13.22 18.10
CA GLY A 70 28.65 -12.68 19.43
C GLY A 70 27.56 -11.56 19.46
N GLN A 71 26.88 -11.31 18.35
CA GLN A 71 25.83 -10.29 18.24
C GLN A 71 24.43 -10.91 18.32
N VAL A 72 23.44 -10.12 18.71
CA VAL A 72 22.02 -10.49 18.76
C VAL A 72 21.32 -9.95 17.52
N ALA A 73 20.66 -10.81 16.76
CA ALA A 73 19.78 -10.42 15.68
C ALA A 73 18.32 -10.42 16.19
N TYR A 74 17.55 -9.41 15.79
CA TYR A 74 16.13 -9.31 16.09
C TYR A 74 15.32 -9.51 14.80
N GLY A 75 14.24 -10.31 14.87
CA GLY A 75 13.44 -10.63 13.71
C GLY A 75 12.06 -11.17 14.06
N ASP A 76 11.31 -11.56 13.02
CA ASP A 76 9.97 -12.15 13.15
C ASP A 76 8.93 -11.28 13.88
N HIS A 77 9.19 -9.98 14.00
CA HIS A 77 8.24 -9.01 14.51
C HIS A 77 7.37 -8.46 13.37
N ALA A 78 6.14 -8.06 13.71
CA ALA A 78 5.29 -7.28 12.81
C ALA A 78 5.58 -5.79 12.99
N TYR A 79 5.45 -5.02 11.91
CA TYR A 79 5.39 -3.56 11.95
C TYR A 79 3.94 -3.10 11.99
N VAL A 80 3.63 -2.12 12.83
CA VAL A 80 2.28 -1.57 12.98
C VAL A 80 2.33 -0.06 12.81
N PHE A 81 1.58 0.46 11.85
CA PHE A 81 1.27 1.89 11.74
C PHE A 81 -0.13 2.14 12.31
N TYR A 82 -0.30 3.20 13.08
CA TYR A 82 -1.60 3.51 13.66
C TYR A 82 -1.99 4.97 13.49
N GLN A 83 -3.30 5.19 13.44
CA GLN A 83 -3.92 6.51 13.45
C GLN A 83 -5.15 6.47 14.37
N ILE A 84 -5.25 7.48 15.23
CA ILE A 84 -6.34 7.62 16.20
C ILE A 84 -7.12 8.88 15.83
N PRO A 85 -8.41 8.78 15.46
CA PRO A 85 -9.20 9.95 15.12
C PRO A 85 -9.58 10.72 16.39
N ALA A 86 -9.64 12.05 16.31
CA ALA A 86 -10.03 12.90 17.43
C ALA A 86 -11.48 12.67 17.87
N ASN A 87 -12.34 12.18 16.99
CA ASN A 87 -13.76 11.91 17.23
C ASN A 87 -14.06 10.44 17.49
N ARG A 88 -13.29 9.77 18.33
CA ARG A 88 -13.47 8.33 18.63
C ARG A 88 -14.91 7.98 18.95
N LYS A 89 -15.44 6.91 18.31
CA LYS A 89 -16.83 6.45 18.50
C LYS A 89 -16.95 4.94 18.69
N GLY A 90 -15.95 4.16 18.30
CA GLY A 90 -16.03 2.72 18.32
C GLY A 90 -14.70 2.03 18.63
N PRO A 91 -14.69 0.69 18.65
CA PRO A 91 -13.49 -0.09 18.88
C PRO A 91 -12.44 0.17 17.81
N ALA A 92 -11.18 -0.14 18.12
CA ALA A 92 -10.12 -0.11 17.14
C ALA A 92 -10.33 -1.19 16.06
N ILE A 93 -9.89 -0.86 14.84
CA ILE A 93 -9.87 -1.77 13.72
C ILE A 93 -8.42 -2.11 13.39
N VAL A 94 -8.11 -3.40 13.38
CA VAL A 94 -6.83 -3.95 12.96
C VAL A 94 -6.97 -4.50 11.57
N PHE A 95 -6.14 -4.07 10.63
CA PHE A 95 -6.16 -4.51 9.25
C PHE A 95 -5.00 -5.46 8.96
N GLN A 96 -5.32 -6.69 8.56
CA GLN A 96 -4.43 -7.78 8.21
C GLN A 96 -4.49 -8.03 6.69
N HIS A 97 -3.39 -7.80 5.98
CA HIS A 97 -3.32 -7.98 4.53
C HIS A 97 -3.22 -9.45 4.12
N GLY A 98 -3.44 -9.73 2.85
CA GLY A 98 -3.29 -11.04 2.22
C GLY A 98 -1.84 -11.37 1.85
N GLY A 99 -1.66 -12.53 1.22
CA GLY A 99 -0.35 -12.98 0.74
C GLY A 99 0.30 -12.01 -0.22
N ALA A 100 1.61 -11.81 -0.07
CA ALA A 100 2.42 -10.92 -0.91
C ALA A 100 1.93 -9.47 -1.00
N GLN A 101 1.12 -9.04 -0.03
CA GLN A 101 0.64 -7.67 0.11
C GLN A 101 1.25 -7.02 1.36
N THR A 102 0.95 -5.75 1.57
CA THR A 102 1.36 -4.99 2.74
C THR A 102 0.19 -4.16 3.26
N LYS A 103 0.38 -3.42 4.33
CA LYS A 103 -0.60 -2.46 4.85
C LYS A 103 -1.15 -1.50 3.79
N ARG A 104 -0.40 -1.22 2.71
CA ARG A 104 -0.83 -0.37 1.58
C ARG A 104 -2.15 -0.80 0.96
N THR A 105 -2.50 -2.10 1.03
CA THR A 105 -3.78 -2.63 0.57
C THR A 105 -4.98 -1.88 1.17
N TRP A 106 -4.83 -1.33 2.37
CA TRP A 106 -5.89 -0.66 3.13
C TRP A 106 -5.86 0.86 3.04
N GLU A 107 -4.75 1.44 2.53
CA GLU A 107 -4.52 2.89 2.52
C GLU A 107 -5.30 3.59 1.39
N SER A 108 -5.19 3.06 0.16
CA SER A 108 -5.88 3.60 -1.01
C SER A 108 -6.12 2.52 -2.07
N THR A 109 -7.10 2.75 -2.91
CA THR A 109 -7.36 1.91 -4.08
C THR A 109 -6.36 2.21 -5.20
N PRO A 110 -6.14 1.28 -6.17
CA PRO A 110 -5.22 1.49 -7.29
C PRO A 110 -5.55 2.71 -8.16
N ASP A 111 -6.80 3.15 -8.18
CA ASP A 111 -7.27 4.35 -8.88
C ASP A 111 -7.23 5.62 -8.02
N GLY A 112 -6.64 5.55 -6.81
CA GLY A 112 -6.39 6.70 -5.94
C GLY A 112 -7.54 7.13 -5.04
N ARG A 113 -8.64 6.36 -4.95
CA ARG A 113 -9.69 6.62 -3.96
C ARG A 113 -9.22 6.26 -2.56
N GLU A 114 -9.90 6.82 -1.54
CA GLU A 114 -9.67 6.43 -0.15
C GLU A 114 -9.89 4.93 0.07
N GLY A 115 -8.96 4.29 0.77
CA GLY A 115 -9.09 2.91 1.23
C GLY A 115 -9.82 2.80 2.56
N PHE A 116 -9.96 1.58 3.05
CA PHE A 116 -10.65 1.30 4.31
C PHE A 116 -10.05 2.07 5.51
N GLN A 117 -8.74 2.32 5.52
CA GLN A 117 -8.08 3.13 6.54
C GLN A 117 -8.83 4.46 6.77
N ASN A 118 -8.98 5.25 5.71
CA ASN A 118 -9.61 6.56 5.81
C ASN A 118 -11.11 6.46 6.11
N LEU A 119 -11.80 5.50 5.51
CA LEU A 119 -13.23 5.29 5.74
C LEU A 119 -13.52 5.01 7.23
N PHE A 120 -12.76 4.12 7.86
CA PHE A 120 -12.95 3.80 9.28
C PHE A 120 -12.51 4.96 10.20
N LEU A 121 -11.45 5.70 9.85
CA LEU A 121 -11.08 6.91 10.58
C LEU A 121 -12.20 7.96 10.55
N ARG A 122 -12.86 8.16 9.40
CA ARG A 122 -14.01 9.07 9.27
C ARG A 122 -15.20 8.61 10.12
N MET A 123 -15.39 7.31 10.27
CA MET A 123 -16.41 6.72 11.14
C MET A 123 -16.08 6.88 12.65
N GLY A 124 -14.84 7.25 12.97
CA GLY A 124 -14.38 7.46 14.35
C GLY A 124 -13.73 6.23 15.00
N HIS A 125 -13.27 5.28 14.18
CA HIS A 125 -12.54 4.12 14.67
C HIS A 125 -11.03 4.37 14.64
N PRO A 126 -10.29 4.11 15.74
CA PRO A 126 -8.84 3.95 15.68
C PRO A 126 -8.46 2.86 14.66
N VAL A 127 -7.44 3.12 13.85
CA VAL A 127 -7.01 2.19 12.81
C VAL A 127 -5.56 1.78 13.06
N TYR A 128 -5.32 0.48 12.96
CA TYR A 128 -4.01 -0.14 13.04
C TYR A 128 -3.76 -0.95 11.77
N LEU A 129 -2.77 -0.56 10.99
CA LEU A 129 -2.36 -1.24 9.77
C LEU A 129 -1.12 -2.07 10.06
N LEU A 130 -1.18 -3.35 9.79
CA LEU A 130 -0.10 -4.30 10.07
C LEU A 130 0.65 -4.66 8.78
N ASP A 131 1.99 -4.63 8.82
CA ASP A 131 2.82 -5.44 7.95
C ASP A 131 3.22 -6.70 8.71
N GLN A 132 2.87 -7.86 8.14
CA GLN A 132 3.14 -9.17 8.75
C GLN A 132 4.65 -9.41 8.91
N PRO A 133 5.08 -10.24 9.88
CA PRO A 133 6.45 -10.75 9.92
C PRO A 133 6.95 -11.24 8.56
N ARG A 134 8.19 -10.93 8.25
CA ARG A 134 8.90 -11.34 7.01
C ARG A 134 8.36 -10.74 5.72
N ILE A 135 7.47 -9.74 5.78
CA ILE A 135 7.00 -9.00 4.62
C ILE A 135 6.98 -7.50 4.94
N GLY A 136 7.13 -6.67 3.95
CA GLY A 136 7.10 -5.23 4.12
C GLY A 136 7.02 -4.50 2.79
N GLU A 137 7.08 -3.19 2.81
CA GLU A 137 6.88 -2.31 1.66
C GLU A 137 8.03 -2.33 0.64
N ALA A 138 9.02 -3.20 0.81
CA ALA A 138 10.12 -3.33 -0.14
C ALA A 138 9.61 -3.74 -1.53
N GLY A 139 10.06 -3.06 -2.56
CA GLY A 139 9.74 -3.40 -3.93
C GLY A 139 10.37 -4.72 -4.37
N LEU A 140 9.82 -5.29 -5.44
CA LEU A 140 10.36 -6.47 -6.08
C LEU A 140 11.74 -6.17 -6.70
N SER A 141 12.73 -7.08 -6.51
CA SER A 141 13.99 -7.00 -7.22
C SER A 141 13.83 -7.34 -8.70
N LEU A 142 14.42 -6.51 -9.57
CA LEU A 142 14.42 -6.73 -11.02
C LEU A 142 15.66 -7.50 -11.52
N LYS A 143 16.55 -7.97 -10.64
CA LYS A 143 17.65 -8.84 -11.04
C LYS A 143 17.12 -10.12 -11.67
N ALA A 144 17.77 -10.58 -12.74
CA ALA A 144 17.44 -11.84 -13.38
C ALA A 144 17.58 -13.03 -12.42
N ALA A 145 16.82 -14.09 -12.68
CA ALA A 145 16.94 -15.33 -11.92
C ALA A 145 18.37 -15.88 -12.05
N GLY A 146 18.99 -16.20 -10.91
CA GLY A 146 20.39 -16.66 -10.86
C GLY A 146 21.42 -15.58 -10.53
N GLU A 147 21.06 -14.30 -10.60
CA GLU A 147 21.92 -13.18 -10.25
C GLU A 147 21.81 -12.77 -8.75
N GLY A 148 21.45 -13.71 -7.90
CA GLY A 148 21.26 -13.48 -6.46
C GLY A 148 19.91 -12.85 -6.09
N ASN A 149 18.92 -12.94 -6.98
CA ASN A 149 17.55 -12.52 -6.66
C ASN A 149 16.75 -13.70 -6.08
N PRO A 150 16.47 -13.74 -4.77
CA PRO A 150 15.71 -14.83 -4.15
C PRO A 150 14.24 -14.85 -4.61
N TYR A 151 13.74 -13.78 -5.19
CA TYR A 151 12.33 -13.61 -5.55
C TYR A 151 12.05 -13.85 -7.03
N ALA A 152 13.08 -13.97 -7.87
CA ALA A 152 12.93 -14.09 -9.32
C ALA A 152 12.16 -15.33 -9.79
N LYS A 153 11.95 -16.31 -8.91
CA LYS A 153 11.21 -17.55 -9.20
C LYS A 153 9.74 -17.50 -8.76
N ASN A 154 9.28 -16.40 -8.17
CA ASN A 154 7.91 -16.34 -7.69
C ASN A 154 6.98 -15.77 -8.78
N PRO A 155 6.16 -16.61 -9.44
CA PRO A 155 5.28 -16.21 -10.53
C PRO A 155 4.13 -15.27 -10.09
N LEU A 156 3.83 -15.21 -8.80
CA LEU A 156 2.76 -14.36 -8.27
C LEU A 156 3.05 -12.86 -8.43
N PHE A 157 4.30 -12.50 -8.73
CA PHE A 157 4.70 -11.11 -8.95
C PHE A 157 4.76 -10.72 -10.44
N ALA A 158 4.37 -11.62 -11.35
CA ALA A 158 4.32 -11.36 -12.77
C ALA A 158 2.95 -10.80 -13.18
N ASP A 159 2.94 -9.85 -14.09
CA ASP A 159 1.76 -9.09 -14.53
C ASP A 159 0.57 -9.95 -14.94
N LYS A 160 0.80 -10.94 -15.81
CA LYS A 160 -0.26 -11.81 -16.33
C LYS A 160 -0.84 -12.73 -15.25
N ALA A 161 0.03 -13.28 -14.42
CA ALA A 161 -0.38 -14.15 -13.34
C ALA A 161 -1.24 -13.38 -12.32
N LEU A 162 -0.85 -12.16 -11.95
CA LEU A 162 -1.63 -11.29 -11.08
C LEU A 162 -2.97 -10.89 -11.69
N HIS A 163 -2.99 -10.58 -12.98
CA HIS A 163 -4.20 -10.22 -13.71
C HIS A 163 -5.28 -11.32 -13.62
N GLU A 164 -4.88 -12.57 -13.83
CA GLU A 164 -5.80 -13.71 -13.81
C GLU A 164 -6.13 -14.16 -12.36
N LEU A 165 -5.14 -14.20 -11.48
CA LEU A 165 -5.32 -14.57 -10.07
C LEU A 165 -6.30 -13.63 -9.37
N CYS A 166 -6.17 -12.32 -9.61
CA CYS A 166 -7.06 -11.30 -9.03
C CYS A 166 -8.35 -11.10 -9.82
N ARG A 167 -8.67 -12.00 -10.78
CA ARG A 167 -9.92 -12.03 -11.53
C ARG A 167 -10.24 -10.71 -12.25
N ILE A 168 -9.22 -10.01 -12.70
CA ILE A 168 -9.39 -8.82 -13.54
C ILE A 168 -9.94 -9.24 -14.91
N GLY A 169 -9.43 -10.35 -15.46
CA GLY A 169 -9.85 -10.92 -16.73
C GLY A 169 -9.01 -12.11 -17.14
N VAL A 170 -9.16 -12.55 -18.36
CA VAL A 170 -8.22 -13.42 -19.06
C VAL A 170 -7.29 -12.53 -19.87
N TRP A 171 -5.98 -12.58 -19.58
CA TRP A 171 -4.99 -11.69 -20.19
C TRP A 171 -5.05 -11.70 -21.72
N PRO A 172 -4.98 -10.52 -22.42
CA PRO A 172 -4.95 -9.15 -21.88
C PRO A 172 -6.34 -8.54 -21.65
N GLY A 173 -7.41 -9.30 -21.83
CA GLY A 173 -8.79 -8.84 -21.72
C GLY A 173 -9.25 -8.66 -20.28
N ARG A 174 -10.38 -7.98 -20.09
CA ARG A 174 -11.07 -7.82 -18.81
C ARG A 174 -12.39 -8.56 -18.84
N PHE A 175 -12.85 -9.05 -17.69
CA PHE A 175 -14.24 -9.52 -17.58
C PHE A 175 -15.19 -8.33 -17.67
N GLU A 176 -16.33 -8.51 -18.32
CA GLU A 176 -17.35 -7.47 -18.50
C GLU A 176 -17.82 -6.87 -17.17
N ASN A 177 -17.87 -7.69 -16.12
CA ASN A 177 -18.31 -7.29 -14.78
C ASN A 177 -17.13 -7.07 -13.80
N SER A 178 -15.91 -6.87 -14.30
CA SER A 178 -14.76 -6.62 -13.44
C SER A 178 -14.96 -5.32 -12.65
N GLN A 179 -14.84 -5.41 -11.33
CA GLN A 179 -14.90 -4.25 -10.44
C GLN A 179 -13.54 -3.56 -10.28
N PHE A 180 -12.49 -4.12 -10.90
CA PHE A 180 -11.17 -3.49 -10.89
C PHE A 180 -11.23 -2.16 -11.67
N PRO A 181 -10.60 -1.08 -11.16
CA PRO A 181 -10.58 0.21 -11.83
C PRO A 181 -10.08 0.15 -13.26
N GLU A 182 -10.63 0.99 -14.14
CA GLU A 182 -10.19 1.09 -15.52
C GLU A 182 -8.91 1.92 -15.66
N GLY A 183 -8.17 1.67 -16.74
CA GLY A 183 -7.00 2.42 -17.12
C GLY A 183 -5.66 1.78 -16.73
N GLU A 184 -4.65 2.08 -17.52
CA GLU A 184 -3.28 1.55 -17.35
C GLU A 184 -2.64 2.01 -16.04
N ALA A 185 -2.91 3.23 -15.60
CA ALA A 185 -2.33 3.76 -14.36
C ALA A 185 -2.78 2.99 -13.11
N ALA A 186 -4.06 2.58 -13.06
CA ALA A 186 -4.57 1.77 -11.95
C ALA A 186 -3.98 0.36 -11.97
N LEU A 187 -3.82 -0.23 -13.15
CA LEU A 187 -3.19 -1.54 -13.30
C LEU A 187 -1.70 -1.48 -12.92
N ASP A 188 -0.96 -0.46 -13.37
CA ASP A 188 0.45 -0.26 -12.99
C ASP A 188 0.60 -0.08 -11.47
N ALA A 189 -0.23 0.75 -10.84
CA ALA A 189 -0.23 0.96 -9.40
C ALA A 189 -0.51 -0.35 -8.63
N PHE A 190 -1.46 -1.15 -9.10
CA PHE A 190 -1.76 -2.45 -8.52
C PHE A 190 -0.58 -3.42 -8.64
N GLN A 191 0.02 -3.54 -9.81
CA GLN A 191 1.17 -4.43 -10.00
C GLN A 191 2.37 -4.03 -9.16
N ARG A 192 2.61 -2.73 -8.95
CA ARG A 192 3.67 -2.19 -8.08
C ARG A 192 3.38 -2.34 -6.59
N SER A 193 2.16 -2.68 -6.20
CA SER A 193 1.82 -2.87 -4.78
C SER A 193 2.22 -4.22 -4.21
N TRP A 194 2.61 -5.17 -5.04
CA TRP A 194 2.98 -6.52 -4.62
C TRP A 194 4.40 -6.58 -4.07
N THR A 195 4.56 -7.26 -2.95
CA THR A 195 5.83 -7.30 -2.19
C THR A 195 6.20 -8.75 -1.87
N PRO A 196 7.45 -9.17 -2.11
CA PRO A 196 7.90 -10.51 -1.78
C PRO A 196 8.11 -10.69 -0.28
N TYR A 197 8.02 -11.94 0.17
CA TYR A 197 8.48 -12.32 1.51
C TYR A 197 10.01 -12.30 1.59
N SER A 198 10.54 -11.93 2.75
CA SER A 198 11.98 -12.01 3.06
C SER A 198 12.38 -13.37 3.64
N GLY A 199 11.43 -14.27 3.85
CA GLY A 199 11.61 -15.64 4.35
C GLY A 199 10.38 -16.48 4.09
N GLU A 200 10.34 -17.70 4.61
CA GLU A 200 9.17 -18.57 4.52
C GLU A 200 8.02 -17.99 5.35
N LEU A 201 6.80 -18.15 4.84
CA LEU A 201 5.59 -17.82 5.59
C LEU A 201 5.45 -18.83 6.74
N ASP A 202 5.19 -18.30 7.94
CA ASP A 202 4.95 -19.06 9.14
C ASP A 202 3.70 -18.53 9.84
N ASP A 203 2.62 -19.28 9.74
CA ASP A 203 1.31 -18.89 10.26
C ASP A 203 1.31 -18.70 11.78
N GLU A 204 2.13 -19.48 12.53
CA GLU A 204 2.22 -19.37 13.99
C GLU A 204 2.96 -18.10 14.40
N VAL A 205 4.10 -17.81 13.76
CA VAL A 205 4.84 -16.55 13.97
C VAL A 205 3.95 -15.34 13.68
N ASN A 206 3.18 -15.39 12.60
CA ASN A 206 2.26 -14.32 12.24
C ASN A 206 1.09 -14.19 13.24
N ALA A 207 0.51 -15.31 13.67
CA ALA A 207 -0.58 -15.31 14.67
C ALA A 207 -0.09 -14.81 16.04
N ASP A 208 1.11 -15.18 16.45
CA ASP A 208 1.72 -14.71 17.70
C ASP A 208 1.97 -13.19 17.67
N ALA A 209 2.50 -12.68 16.56
CA ALA A 209 2.70 -11.23 16.39
C ALA A 209 1.37 -10.46 16.39
N LEU A 210 0.35 -10.99 15.71
CA LEU A 210 -0.98 -10.39 15.69
C LEU A 210 -1.66 -10.47 17.07
N GLY A 211 -1.52 -11.58 17.79
CA GLY A 211 -1.97 -11.72 19.18
C GLY A 211 -1.31 -10.69 20.09
N ALA A 212 0.01 -10.49 19.98
CA ALA A 212 0.73 -9.47 20.72
C ALA A 212 0.26 -8.05 20.42
N LEU A 213 -0.20 -7.78 19.19
CA LEU A 213 -0.83 -6.51 18.86
C LEU A 213 -2.12 -6.31 19.65
N PHE A 214 -3.02 -7.30 19.64
CA PHE A 214 -4.29 -7.23 20.39
C PHE A 214 -4.08 -7.09 21.90
N GLU A 215 -3.09 -7.79 22.47
CA GLU A 215 -2.71 -7.61 23.87
C GLU A 215 -2.26 -6.17 24.17
N ARG A 216 -1.52 -5.55 23.25
CA ARG A 216 -1.00 -4.20 23.42
C ARG A 216 -2.09 -3.13 23.33
N ILE A 217 -3.04 -3.27 22.39
CA ILE A 217 -4.04 -2.23 22.12
C ILE A 217 -5.40 -2.46 22.79
N GLY A 218 -5.64 -3.68 23.30
CA GLY A 218 -6.89 -4.09 23.92
C GLY A 218 -7.97 -4.53 22.94
N PRO A 219 -9.23 -4.66 23.41
CA PRO A 219 -10.34 -5.21 22.63
C PRO A 219 -10.56 -4.46 21.30
N SER A 220 -10.46 -5.19 20.18
CA SER A 220 -10.46 -4.62 18.84
C SER A 220 -11.10 -5.58 17.83
N VAL A 221 -11.45 -5.09 16.64
CA VAL A 221 -12.00 -5.87 15.54
C VAL A 221 -10.90 -6.13 14.52
N LEU A 222 -10.78 -7.37 14.08
CA LEU A 222 -9.86 -7.77 13.02
C LEU A 222 -10.58 -7.72 11.66
N PHE A 223 -9.99 -7.01 10.71
CA PHE A 223 -10.31 -7.08 9.29
C PHE A 223 -9.17 -7.81 8.59
N ALA A 224 -9.47 -8.94 7.98
CA ALA A 224 -8.51 -9.80 7.29
C ALA A 224 -8.91 -10.00 5.84
N HIS A 225 -7.92 -10.25 4.99
CA HIS A 225 -8.14 -10.55 3.58
C HIS A 225 -7.33 -11.78 3.18
N SER A 226 -7.98 -12.73 2.49
CA SER A 226 -7.32 -13.88 1.85
C SER A 226 -6.49 -14.69 2.87
N MET A 227 -5.19 -14.88 2.64
CA MET A 227 -4.28 -15.58 3.54
C MET A 227 -4.21 -14.93 4.94
N GLY A 228 -4.44 -13.62 5.04
CA GLY A 228 -4.57 -12.93 6.32
C GLY A 228 -5.69 -13.49 7.19
N GLY A 229 -6.76 -14.00 6.58
CA GLY A 229 -7.85 -14.68 7.28
C GLY A 229 -7.40 -15.98 7.92
N THR A 230 -6.63 -16.81 7.21
CA THR A 230 -6.08 -18.06 7.78
C THR A 230 -5.29 -17.82 9.06
N ILE A 231 -4.50 -16.74 9.08
CA ILE A 231 -3.76 -16.31 10.26
C ILE A 231 -4.72 -15.73 11.30
N GLY A 232 -5.63 -14.87 10.87
CA GLY A 232 -6.59 -14.16 11.73
C GLY A 232 -7.44 -15.10 12.58
N TRP A 233 -7.89 -16.23 12.04
CA TRP A 233 -8.66 -17.24 12.78
C TRP A 233 -7.87 -17.98 13.85
N ARG A 234 -6.54 -17.88 13.87
CA ARG A 234 -5.68 -18.42 14.94
C ARG A 234 -5.54 -17.47 16.12
N VAL A 235 -5.77 -16.16 15.92
CA VAL A 235 -5.52 -15.12 16.95
C VAL A 235 -6.36 -15.31 18.23
N PRO A 236 -7.65 -15.74 18.18
CA PRO A 236 -8.42 -16.02 19.39
C PRO A 236 -7.84 -17.13 20.29
N THR A 237 -6.87 -17.91 19.80
CA THR A 237 -6.14 -18.88 20.65
C THR A 237 -4.97 -18.23 21.42
N ARG A 238 -4.64 -16.96 21.15
CA ARG A 238 -3.55 -16.20 21.77
C ARG A 238 -4.06 -15.10 22.71
N THR A 239 -5.28 -14.61 22.49
CA THR A 239 -5.82 -13.46 23.21
C THR A 239 -7.35 -13.44 23.19
N ASP A 240 -7.95 -12.94 24.27
CA ASP A 240 -9.39 -12.70 24.37
C ASP A 240 -9.78 -11.30 23.83
N ASN A 241 -8.83 -10.50 23.35
CA ASN A 241 -9.05 -9.14 22.89
C ASN A 241 -9.61 -9.02 21.45
N VAL A 242 -9.95 -10.13 20.80
CA VAL A 242 -10.59 -10.13 19.49
C VAL A 242 -12.10 -10.06 19.63
N LEU A 243 -12.68 -8.87 19.41
CA LEU A 243 -14.13 -8.67 19.52
C LEU A 243 -14.91 -9.31 18.36
N ALA A 244 -14.36 -9.25 17.17
CA ALA A 244 -14.92 -9.84 15.96
C ALA A 244 -13.84 -10.01 14.88
N ILE A 245 -14.08 -10.89 13.93
CA ILE A 245 -13.27 -11.09 12.73
C ILE A 245 -14.16 -10.85 11.50
N VAL A 246 -13.72 -10.00 10.60
CA VAL A 246 -14.31 -9.78 9.28
C VAL A 246 -13.28 -10.25 8.27
N ASP A 247 -13.60 -11.29 7.49
CA ASP A 247 -12.69 -11.96 6.57
C ASP A 247 -13.29 -11.99 5.16
N PHE A 248 -12.52 -11.63 4.12
CA PHE A 248 -12.95 -11.60 2.73
C PHE A 248 -12.05 -12.43 1.81
#